data_2aa9192c800c8f48330200c1a8ec4142
#
_entry.id   2aa9192c800c8f48330200c1a8ec4142
#
_cell.length_a   1.000
_cell.length_b   1.000
_cell.length_c   1.000
_cell.angle_alpha   90.00
_cell.angle_beta   90.00
_cell.angle_gamma   90.00
#
_symmetry.space_group_name_H-M   'P 1'
#
loop_
_entity.id
_entity.type
_entity.pdbx_description
1 polymer ?
#
loop_
_entity_poly.entity_id
_entity_poly.type
_entity_poly.pdbx_seq_one_letter_code
_entity_poly.pdbx_strand_id
1 'polypeptide(L)'
;MTRRLKQIAGLLLLPAATLCAGDRRVHLIPKLQPRQTITYLIRFQSDKTVKTESKVVAPMGPNAAQLDANGLLRVEILDVQETGSKAAIHARAQFLTLDSGVSSKVKGDTKSKGEKQSVGFAGKFVEFTISPDGSVNNPNGLDSLSPDQQQAWQQWVARFALAWTLPANGMKSGEKWVWQQTEQAGSPIAGLNWERQSIYVKNEPCQASHLSLAGEVSSSNDPSDTCAVLLTTAKLKQKSSSKDATPEDFRLHELRTVGTAKGTSEIITYISLKSGLVVRATEETSQFMDVVVAKADGSNHVHYNVDAKSHAEVLLVTEAPPNQP
;
A
#
# COMPACT_ATOMS: atom_id res chain seq x y z
N MET A 1 -50.23 19.13 -66.36
CA MET A 1 -50.00 17.76 -65.88
C MET A 1 -48.93 17.81 -64.81
N THR A 2 -49.33 17.87 -63.53
CA THR A 2 -48.44 18.03 -62.35
C THR A 2 -48.59 16.77 -61.48
N ARG A 3 -47.53 15.92 -61.46
CA ARG A 3 -47.44 14.76 -60.58
C ARG A 3 -46.87 15.20 -59.22
N ARG A 4 -47.65 15.07 -58.16
CA ARG A 4 -47.21 15.25 -56.78
C ARG A 4 -46.51 13.99 -56.28
N LEU A 5 -45.23 14.08 -55.94
CA LEU A 5 -44.47 13.07 -55.17
C LEU A 5 -44.87 13.20 -53.67
N LYS A 6 -45.45 12.16 -53.12
CA LYS A 6 -45.63 12.02 -51.67
C LYS A 6 -44.33 11.45 -51.07
N GLN A 7 -43.65 12.27 -50.27
CA GLN A 7 -42.57 11.81 -49.41
C GLN A 7 -43.16 11.13 -48.19
N ILE A 8 -42.88 9.84 -48.00
CA ILE A 8 -43.17 9.08 -46.79
C ILE A 8 -41.93 9.21 -45.92
N ALA A 9 -42.05 10.04 -44.86
CA ALA A 9 -41.08 10.12 -43.79
C ALA A 9 -41.26 8.92 -42.86
N GLY A 10 -40.42 7.89 -43.04
CA GLY A 10 -40.33 6.76 -42.11
C GLY A 10 -39.55 7.17 -40.88
N LEU A 11 -40.27 7.38 -39.80
CA LEU A 11 -39.69 7.63 -38.47
C LEU A 11 -39.12 6.31 -37.93
N LEU A 12 -37.81 6.10 -38.05
CA LEU A 12 -37.07 5.02 -37.39
C LEU A 12 -37.00 5.30 -35.88
N LEU A 13 -37.94 4.75 -35.14
CA LEU A 13 -37.86 4.61 -33.69
C LEU A 13 -36.77 3.56 -33.37
N LEU A 14 -35.56 4.02 -33.10
CA LEU A 14 -34.52 3.22 -32.45
C LEU A 14 -35.00 2.97 -31.01
N PRO A 15 -35.18 1.73 -30.57
CA PRO A 15 -35.37 1.45 -29.16
C PRO A 15 -34.06 1.82 -28.45
N ALA A 16 -34.08 2.89 -27.67
CA ALA A 16 -33.07 3.14 -26.65
C ALA A 16 -33.15 1.97 -25.65
N ALA A 17 -32.35 0.94 -25.90
CA ALA A 17 -32.06 -0.06 -24.89
C ALA A 17 -31.31 0.67 -23.78
N THR A 18 -32.09 1.24 -22.84
CA THR A 18 -31.59 1.58 -21.51
C THR A 18 -31.06 0.29 -20.92
N LEU A 19 -29.75 0.08 -21.07
CA LEU A 19 -28.99 -0.84 -20.25
C LEU A 19 -29.27 -0.41 -18.81
N CYS A 20 -30.24 -1.04 -18.18
CA CYS A 20 -30.34 -1.08 -16.73
C CYS A 20 -29.06 -1.76 -16.26
N ALA A 21 -27.99 -0.97 -16.11
CA ALA A 21 -26.84 -1.34 -15.31
C ALA A 21 -27.41 -1.55 -13.91
N GLY A 22 -27.80 -2.79 -13.64
CA GLY A 22 -28.49 -3.18 -12.42
C GLY A 22 -27.68 -2.68 -11.24
N ASP A 23 -28.40 -2.11 -10.28
CA ASP A 23 -27.98 -1.60 -8.99
C ASP A 23 -27.36 -2.72 -8.10
N ARG A 24 -26.56 -3.58 -8.71
CA ARG A 24 -26.00 -4.78 -8.08
C ARG A 24 -24.75 -4.40 -7.31
N ARG A 25 -24.84 -4.52 -5.99
CA ARG A 25 -23.67 -4.39 -5.13
C ARG A 25 -22.69 -5.54 -5.37
N VAL A 26 -21.40 -5.20 -5.42
CA VAL A 26 -20.30 -6.15 -5.51
C VAL A 26 -19.77 -6.40 -4.11
N HIS A 27 -19.75 -7.66 -3.71
CA HIS A 27 -19.19 -8.09 -2.43
C HIS A 27 -17.80 -8.68 -2.68
N LEU A 28 -16.78 -8.01 -2.16
CA LEU A 28 -15.40 -8.44 -2.27
C LEU A 28 -14.98 -9.05 -0.94
N ILE A 29 -15.21 -10.34 -0.80
CA ILE A 29 -14.85 -11.10 0.40
C ILE A 29 -13.72 -12.06 0.00
N PRO A 30 -12.56 -12.01 0.66
CA PRO A 30 -11.48 -12.96 0.42
C PRO A 30 -11.95 -14.40 0.66
N LYS A 31 -11.81 -15.23 -0.37
CA LYS A 31 -12.14 -16.65 -0.33
C LYS A 31 -10.87 -17.45 -0.12
N LEU A 32 -10.48 -17.60 1.13
CA LEU A 32 -9.27 -18.29 1.53
C LEU A 32 -9.60 -19.63 2.14
N GLN A 33 -8.68 -20.58 1.99
CA GLN A 33 -8.79 -21.91 2.57
C GLN A 33 -7.57 -22.23 3.44
N PRO A 34 -7.71 -22.98 4.52
CA PRO A 34 -6.59 -23.48 5.29
C PRO A 34 -5.60 -24.22 4.39
N ARG A 35 -4.30 -24.02 4.60
CA ARG A 35 -3.17 -24.57 3.82
C ARG A 35 -3.05 -23.98 2.41
N GLN A 36 -3.84 -23.00 2.04
CA GLN A 36 -3.66 -22.28 0.79
C GLN A 36 -2.35 -21.49 0.84
N THR A 37 -1.57 -21.56 -0.23
CA THR A 37 -0.36 -20.76 -0.40
C THR A 37 -0.58 -19.74 -1.50
N ILE A 38 -0.14 -18.50 -1.26
CA ILE A 38 -0.27 -17.37 -2.15
C ILE A 38 1.10 -16.70 -2.24
N THR A 39 1.51 -16.28 -3.43
CA THR A 39 2.79 -15.58 -3.61
C THR A 39 2.54 -14.18 -4.15
N TYR A 40 3.22 -13.20 -3.56
CA TYR A 40 3.21 -11.81 -3.98
C TYR A 40 4.63 -11.35 -4.37
N LEU A 41 4.71 -10.61 -5.46
CA LEU A 41 5.86 -9.77 -5.74
C LEU A 41 5.61 -8.40 -5.11
N ILE A 42 6.61 -7.90 -4.39
CA ILE A 42 6.59 -6.59 -3.75
C ILE A 42 7.72 -5.76 -4.35
N ARG A 43 7.40 -4.56 -4.81
CA ARG A 43 8.38 -3.55 -5.22
C ARG A 43 8.12 -2.30 -4.41
N PHE A 44 9.17 -1.74 -3.86
CA PHE A 44 9.10 -0.51 -3.07
C PHE A 44 10.29 0.37 -3.41
N GLN A 45 10.01 1.63 -3.69
CA GLN A 45 11.03 2.67 -3.89
C GLN A 45 10.70 3.86 -3.00
N SER A 46 11.71 4.43 -2.37
CA SER A 46 11.53 5.64 -1.56
C SER A 46 12.71 6.57 -1.73
N ASP A 47 12.43 7.81 -2.04
CA ASP A 47 13.38 8.92 -2.07
C ASP A 47 13.10 9.83 -0.86
N LYS A 48 14.08 9.98 0.01
CA LYS A 48 13.99 10.81 1.22
C LYS A 48 15.10 11.83 1.24
N THR A 49 14.75 13.09 1.37
CA THR A 49 15.70 14.19 1.58
C THR A 49 15.49 14.75 2.98
N VAL A 50 16.56 14.83 3.77
CA VAL A 50 16.56 15.42 5.11
C VAL A 50 17.50 16.59 5.11
N LYS A 51 16.99 17.80 5.42
CA LYS A 51 17.79 18.97 5.72
C LYS A 51 17.79 19.17 7.23
N THR A 52 18.97 19.33 7.80
CA THR A 52 19.16 19.52 9.24
C THR A 52 19.81 20.87 9.49
N GLU A 53 19.19 21.65 10.36
CA GLU A 53 19.73 22.92 10.84
C GLU A 53 19.87 22.86 12.35
N SER A 54 21.08 23.11 12.85
CA SER A 54 21.37 23.09 14.29
C SER A 54 22.42 24.15 14.62
N LYS A 55 22.28 24.78 15.79
CA LYS A 55 23.32 25.67 16.31
C LYS A 55 24.46 24.89 16.99
N VAL A 56 24.23 23.63 17.35
CA VAL A 56 25.14 22.79 18.11
C VAL A 56 25.96 21.86 17.22
N VAL A 57 25.41 21.48 16.07
CA VAL A 57 26.06 20.61 15.09
C VAL A 57 26.31 21.41 13.84
N ALA A 58 27.50 21.30 13.25
CA ALA A 58 27.79 21.94 11.94
C ALA A 58 26.69 21.57 10.95
N PRO A 59 26.18 22.51 10.15
CA PRO A 59 25.10 22.23 9.21
C PRO A 59 25.54 21.10 8.27
N MET A 60 24.98 19.92 8.51
CA MET A 60 25.09 18.84 7.53
C MET A 60 24.30 19.27 6.30
N GLY A 61 24.94 19.20 5.15
CA GLY A 61 24.24 19.40 3.88
C GLY A 61 23.04 18.44 3.76
N PRO A 62 22.10 18.67 2.84
CA PRO A 62 20.95 17.79 2.69
C PRO A 62 21.42 16.35 2.43
N ASN A 63 21.01 15.45 3.31
CA ASN A 63 21.22 14.02 3.13
C ASN A 63 20.05 13.49 2.29
N ALA A 64 20.36 12.95 1.11
CA ALA A 64 19.40 12.23 0.30
C ALA A 64 19.65 10.74 0.47
N ALA A 65 18.61 10.00 0.78
CA ALA A 65 18.62 8.55 0.84
C ALA A 65 17.59 8.01 -0.15
N GLN A 66 17.99 7.02 -0.92
CA GLN A 66 17.11 6.25 -1.78
C GLN A 66 17.10 4.81 -1.30
N LEU A 67 15.92 4.26 -1.14
CA LEU A 67 15.69 2.85 -0.82
C LEU A 67 14.94 2.21 -1.99
N ASP A 68 15.50 1.13 -2.50
CA ASP A 68 14.87 0.26 -3.47
C ASP A 68 14.76 -1.14 -2.87
N ALA A 69 13.57 -1.73 -2.89
CA ALA A 69 13.35 -3.10 -2.45
C ALA A 69 12.48 -3.84 -3.47
N ASN A 70 12.89 -5.07 -3.80
CA ASN A 70 12.15 -5.95 -4.68
C ASN A 70 12.22 -7.37 -4.13
N GLY A 71 11.08 -8.02 -3.89
CA GLY A 71 11.07 -9.32 -3.28
C GLY A 71 9.82 -10.14 -3.52
N LEU A 72 9.96 -11.45 -3.35
CA LEU A 72 8.86 -12.40 -3.36
C LEU A 72 8.49 -12.76 -1.93
N LEU A 73 7.22 -12.62 -1.61
CA LEU A 73 6.64 -12.98 -0.32
C LEU A 73 5.64 -14.13 -0.53
N ARG A 74 5.87 -15.24 0.15
CA ARG A 74 4.92 -16.37 0.23
C ARG A 74 4.08 -16.22 1.48
N VAL A 75 2.77 -16.38 1.32
CA VAL A 75 1.79 -16.37 2.40
C VAL A 75 1.14 -17.74 2.47
N GLU A 76 1.21 -18.38 3.62
CA GLU A 76 0.51 -19.62 3.94
C GLU A 76 -0.66 -19.29 4.87
N ILE A 77 -1.85 -19.70 4.50
CA ILE A 77 -3.05 -19.58 5.34
C ILE A 77 -3.07 -20.78 6.30
N LEU A 78 -2.86 -20.53 7.58
CA LEU A 78 -2.81 -21.57 8.61
C LEU A 78 -4.21 -21.98 9.06
N ASP A 79 -5.08 -21.00 9.27
CA ASP A 79 -6.45 -21.20 9.72
C ASP A 79 -7.39 -20.10 9.17
N VAL A 80 -8.67 -20.45 9.03
CA VAL A 80 -9.75 -19.57 8.61
C VAL A 80 -10.92 -19.74 9.57
N GLN A 81 -11.24 -18.69 10.31
CA GLN A 81 -12.35 -18.67 11.25
C GLN A 81 -13.49 -17.85 10.69
N GLU A 82 -14.58 -18.52 10.32
CA GLU A 82 -15.78 -17.84 9.84
C GLU A 82 -16.46 -17.10 10.99
N THR A 83 -16.50 -15.78 10.88
CA THR A 83 -17.08 -14.91 11.90
C THR A 83 -18.03 -13.93 11.20
N GLY A 84 -19.29 -14.31 11.04
CA GLY A 84 -20.29 -13.47 10.37
C GLY A 84 -20.05 -13.32 8.86
N SER A 85 -20.05 -12.08 8.35
CA SER A 85 -19.94 -11.80 6.91
C SER A 85 -18.51 -11.85 6.37
N LYS A 86 -17.49 -11.85 7.22
CA LYS A 86 -16.07 -11.93 6.85
C LYS A 86 -15.34 -12.87 7.79
N ALA A 87 -14.44 -13.66 7.24
CA ALA A 87 -13.60 -14.56 8.02
C ALA A 87 -12.40 -13.83 8.63
N ALA A 88 -12.03 -14.20 9.87
CA ALA A 88 -10.69 -13.95 10.37
C ALA A 88 -9.74 -15.00 9.81
N ILE A 89 -8.50 -14.62 9.55
CA ILE A 89 -7.47 -15.55 9.11
C ILE A 89 -6.28 -15.52 10.04
N HIS A 90 -5.67 -16.68 10.26
CA HIS A 90 -4.34 -16.82 10.79
C HIS A 90 -3.40 -17.23 9.67
N ALA A 91 -2.34 -16.48 9.45
CA ALA A 91 -1.46 -16.68 8.31
C ALA A 91 0.01 -16.51 8.70
N ARG A 92 0.87 -17.10 7.87
CA ARG A 92 2.33 -16.97 7.96
C ARG A 92 2.85 -16.40 6.66
N ALA A 93 3.62 -15.33 6.73
CA ALA A 93 4.29 -14.71 5.60
C ALA A 93 5.80 -14.90 5.68
N GLN A 94 6.42 -15.34 4.58
CA GLN A 94 7.85 -15.58 4.47
C GLN A 94 8.38 -14.93 3.19
N PHE A 95 9.45 -14.14 3.31
CA PHE A 95 10.18 -13.69 2.13
C PHE A 95 10.96 -14.86 1.53
N LEU A 96 10.74 -15.12 0.25
CA LEU A 96 11.52 -16.09 -0.53
C LEU A 96 12.79 -15.45 -1.09
N THR A 97 12.63 -14.22 -1.57
CA THR A 97 13.72 -13.36 -2.05
C THR A 97 13.41 -11.94 -1.62
N LEU A 98 14.42 -11.16 -1.32
CA LEU A 98 14.32 -9.72 -1.21
C LEU A 98 15.69 -9.11 -1.52
N ASP A 99 15.75 -8.39 -2.60
CA ASP A 99 16.88 -7.53 -2.93
C ASP A 99 16.56 -6.13 -2.44
N SER A 100 17.34 -5.62 -1.53
CA SER A 100 17.22 -4.25 -1.08
C SER A 100 18.55 -3.52 -1.30
N GLY A 101 18.45 -2.26 -1.70
CA GLY A 101 19.59 -1.38 -1.90
C GLY A 101 19.31 -0.02 -1.27
N VAL A 102 20.16 0.42 -0.35
CA VAL A 102 20.14 1.78 0.18
C VAL A 102 21.30 2.55 -0.45
N SER A 103 21.00 3.62 -1.14
CA SER A 103 22.00 4.57 -1.60
C SER A 103 21.82 5.89 -0.83
N SER A 104 22.91 6.42 -0.27
CA SER A 104 22.91 7.73 0.35
C SER A 104 23.83 8.68 -0.41
N LYS A 105 23.35 9.89 -0.73
CA LYS A 105 24.17 10.97 -1.29
C LYS A 105 24.34 12.05 -0.23
N VAL A 106 25.56 12.15 0.29
CA VAL A 106 25.97 13.31 1.11
C VAL A 106 26.56 14.35 0.13
N LYS A 107 26.09 15.59 0.21
CA LYS A 107 26.57 16.68 -0.65
C LYS A 107 28.07 16.89 -0.40
N GLY A 108 28.89 16.55 -1.37
CA GLY A 108 30.37 16.66 -1.31
C GLY A 108 31.11 15.34 -1.53
N ASP A 109 30.42 14.21 -1.49
CA ASP A 109 31.05 12.91 -1.72
C ASP A 109 30.68 12.38 -3.11
N THR A 110 31.70 12.19 -3.96
CA THR A 110 31.53 11.68 -5.35
C THR A 110 31.36 10.15 -5.40
N LYS A 111 31.39 9.47 -4.26
CA LYS A 111 31.24 8.02 -4.18
C LYS A 111 29.93 7.65 -3.49
N SER A 112 28.87 7.49 -4.29
CA SER A 112 27.66 6.80 -3.81
C SER A 112 27.99 5.32 -3.62
N LYS A 113 28.20 4.87 -2.40
CA LYS A 113 28.21 3.44 -2.09
C LYS A 113 26.76 2.98 -1.98
N GLY A 114 26.22 2.44 -3.04
CA GLY A 114 25.06 1.58 -2.98
C GLY A 114 25.52 0.19 -2.53
N GLU A 115 25.32 -0.16 -1.27
CA GLU A 115 25.45 -1.56 -0.83
C GLU A 115 24.15 -2.28 -1.20
N LYS A 116 24.19 -3.15 -2.20
CA LYS A 116 23.16 -4.14 -2.42
C LYS A 116 23.37 -5.25 -1.40
N GLN A 117 22.54 -5.32 -0.39
CA GLN A 117 22.54 -6.43 0.54
C GLN A 117 21.50 -7.46 0.08
N SER A 118 21.95 -8.54 -0.49
CA SER A 118 21.17 -9.76 -0.61
C SER A 118 21.24 -10.49 0.74
N VAL A 119 20.20 -10.35 1.56
CA VAL A 119 20.16 -11.00 2.88
C VAL A 119 19.49 -12.36 2.73
N GLY A 120 20.19 -13.42 3.15
CA GLY A 120 19.62 -14.77 3.20
C GLY A 120 18.37 -14.84 4.09
N PHE A 121 17.29 -15.46 3.58
CA PHE A 121 15.96 -15.48 4.20
C PHE A 121 15.56 -16.83 4.76
N ALA A 122 16.41 -17.83 4.67
CA ALA A 122 16.07 -19.17 5.12
C ALA A 122 15.54 -19.16 6.58
N GLY A 123 14.29 -19.51 6.75
CA GLY A 123 13.66 -19.72 8.05
C GLY A 123 13.03 -18.50 8.74
N LYS A 124 13.10 -17.30 8.16
CA LYS A 124 12.46 -16.12 8.74
C LYS A 124 11.01 -15.98 8.23
N PHE A 125 10.08 -15.86 9.14
CA PHE A 125 8.67 -15.67 8.82
C PHE A 125 8.01 -14.73 9.84
N VAL A 126 6.87 -14.18 9.45
CA VAL A 126 5.97 -13.41 10.32
C VAL A 126 4.64 -14.13 10.38
N GLU A 127 4.23 -14.56 11.56
CA GLU A 127 2.86 -15.03 11.81
C GLU A 127 1.99 -13.86 12.27
N PHE A 128 0.76 -13.81 11.77
CA PHE A 128 -0.17 -12.72 12.06
C PHE A 128 -1.61 -13.18 11.88
N THR A 129 -2.53 -12.41 12.46
CA THR A 129 -3.97 -12.59 12.30
C THR A 129 -4.58 -11.37 11.64
N ILE A 130 -5.47 -11.55 10.67
CA ILE A 130 -6.34 -10.49 10.15
C ILE A 130 -7.74 -10.72 10.70
N SER A 131 -8.23 -9.74 11.44
CA SER A 131 -9.59 -9.73 11.97
C SER A 131 -10.62 -9.36 10.89
N PRO A 132 -11.93 -9.62 11.10
CA PRO A 132 -12.97 -9.34 10.13
C PRO A 132 -13.08 -7.85 9.72
N ASP A 133 -12.56 -6.94 10.53
CA ASP A 133 -12.49 -5.50 10.26
C ASP A 133 -11.24 -5.07 9.47
N GLY A 134 -10.34 -6.02 9.17
CA GLY A 134 -9.08 -5.77 8.47
C GLY A 134 -7.92 -5.38 9.38
N SER A 135 -8.11 -5.35 10.70
CA SER A 135 -7.00 -5.10 11.62
C SER A 135 -6.03 -6.28 11.63
N VAL A 136 -4.73 -5.96 11.57
CA VAL A 136 -3.64 -6.93 11.64
C VAL A 136 -3.17 -7.01 13.08
N ASN A 137 -3.30 -8.20 13.68
CA ASN A 137 -3.02 -8.43 15.08
C ASN A 137 -1.92 -9.48 15.27
N ASN A 138 -1.28 -9.43 16.43
CA ASN A 138 -0.30 -10.41 16.90
C ASN A 138 0.82 -10.73 15.89
N PRO A 139 1.46 -9.74 15.25
CA PRO A 139 2.57 -10.03 14.36
C PRO A 139 3.76 -10.57 15.18
N ASN A 140 4.03 -11.85 15.04
CA ASN A 140 5.15 -12.55 15.68
C ASN A 140 6.26 -12.79 14.66
N GLY A 141 7.51 -12.53 15.03
CA GLY A 141 8.67 -12.71 14.16
C GLY A 141 9.13 -11.44 13.41
N LEU A 142 8.48 -10.30 13.56
CA LEU A 142 8.92 -9.04 12.96
C LEU A 142 10.33 -8.65 13.39
N ASP A 143 10.69 -8.87 14.64
CA ASP A 143 12.02 -8.53 15.19
C ASP A 143 13.15 -9.34 14.54
N SER A 144 12.83 -10.44 13.89
CA SER A 144 13.79 -11.25 13.13
C SER A 144 14.13 -10.67 11.77
N LEU A 145 13.34 -9.71 11.28
CA LEU A 145 13.47 -9.06 9.99
C LEU A 145 14.39 -7.84 10.08
N SER A 146 15.13 -7.55 9.00
CA SER A 146 15.83 -6.27 8.88
C SER A 146 14.83 -5.11 8.75
N PRO A 147 15.23 -3.86 9.00
CA PRO A 147 14.34 -2.70 8.85
C PRO A 147 13.67 -2.62 7.46
N ASP A 148 14.40 -2.91 6.39
CA ASP A 148 13.88 -2.91 5.01
C ASP A 148 12.84 -4.00 4.81
N GLN A 149 13.07 -5.19 5.40
CA GLN A 149 12.12 -6.31 5.38
C GLN A 149 10.86 -5.98 6.16
N GLN A 150 11.01 -5.38 7.33
CA GLN A 150 9.86 -4.91 8.12
C GLN A 150 9.03 -3.90 7.33
N GLN A 151 9.67 -2.95 6.68
CA GLN A 151 8.99 -1.96 5.85
C GLN A 151 8.28 -2.62 4.65
N ALA A 152 8.94 -3.52 3.94
CA ALA A 152 8.34 -4.26 2.82
C ALA A 152 7.14 -5.10 3.28
N TRP A 153 7.24 -5.79 4.43
CA TRP A 153 6.15 -6.55 5.03
C TRP A 153 4.96 -5.65 5.38
N GLN A 154 5.21 -4.50 6.00
CA GLN A 154 4.18 -3.53 6.37
C GLN A 154 3.46 -2.97 5.14
N GLN A 155 4.21 -2.65 4.09
CA GLN A 155 3.66 -2.18 2.82
C GLN A 155 2.78 -3.26 2.18
N TRP A 156 3.21 -4.52 2.20
CA TRP A 156 2.42 -5.63 1.68
C TRP A 156 1.17 -5.91 2.51
N VAL A 157 1.30 -6.07 3.84
CA VAL A 157 0.18 -6.49 4.68
C VAL A 157 -0.96 -5.47 4.67
N ALA A 158 -0.65 -4.18 4.58
CA ALA A 158 -1.65 -3.14 4.46
C ALA A 158 -2.50 -3.26 3.18
N ARG A 159 -1.92 -3.75 2.07
CA ARG A 159 -2.65 -3.99 0.82
C ARG A 159 -3.38 -5.33 0.85
N PHE A 160 -2.75 -6.35 1.38
CA PHE A 160 -3.38 -7.65 1.54
C PHE A 160 -4.63 -7.55 2.41
N ALA A 161 -4.55 -6.88 3.55
CA ALA A 161 -5.66 -6.68 4.48
C ALA A 161 -6.75 -5.73 3.95
N LEU A 162 -6.49 -4.96 2.89
CA LEU A 162 -7.44 -3.98 2.35
C LEU A 162 -8.80 -4.61 2.02
N ALA A 163 -8.82 -5.85 1.49
CA ALA A 163 -10.05 -6.55 1.15
C ALA A 163 -10.99 -6.74 2.37
N TRP A 164 -10.45 -6.83 3.58
CA TRP A 164 -11.23 -6.92 4.82
C TRP A 164 -11.82 -5.58 5.26
N THR A 165 -11.22 -4.45 4.86
CA THR A 165 -11.70 -3.11 5.23
C THR A 165 -12.86 -2.62 4.35
N LEU A 166 -13.20 -3.35 3.28
CA LEU A 166 -14.26 -2.97 2.37
C LEU A 166 -15.65 -3.05 3.03
N PRO A 167 -16.64 -2.26 2.57
CA PRO A 167 -17.99 -2.28 3.13
C PRO A 167 -18.63 -3.68 3.12
N ALA A 168 -19.10 -4.15 4.29
CA ALA A 168 -19.69 -5.49 4.43
C ALA A 168 -20.97 -5.68 3.59
N ASN A 169 -21.72 -4.61 3.37
CA ASN A 169 -22.93 -4.58 2.55
C ASN A 169 -22.64 -4.48 1.04
N GLY A 170 -21.39 -4.63 0.64
CA GLY A 170 -20.94 -4.50 -0.73
C GLY A 170 -20.87 -3.05 -1.22
N MET A 171 -20.41 -2.87 -2.46
CA MET A 171 -20.16 -1.57 -3.07
C MET A 171 -20.86 -1.45 -4.42
N LYS A 172 -21.28 -0.24 -4.77
CA LYS A 172 -21.76 0.13 -6.10
C LYS A 172 -20.67 0.94 -6.82
N SER A 173 -20.64 0.86 -8.14
CA SER A 173 -19.79 1.73 -8.96
C SER A 173 -20.09 3.20 -8.64
N GLY A 174 -19.05 3.98 -8.40
CA GLY A 174 -19.14 5.38 -7.98
C GLY A 174 -19.38 5.59 -6.48
N GLU A 175 -19.67 4.55 -5.70
CA GLU A 175 -19.85 4.67 -4.24
C GLU A 175 -18.51 4.98 -3.57
N LYS A 176 -18.55 5.92 -2.62
CA LYS A 176 -17.39 6.37 -1.85
C LYS A 176 -17.54 5.99 -0.39
N TRP A 177 -16.42 5.62 0.23
CA TRP A 177 -16.33 5.42 1.68
C TRP A 177 -15.06 6.01 2.24
N VAL A 178 -15.08 6.37 3.51
CA VAL A 178 -13.93 6.96 4.23
C VAL A 178 -13.53 6.03 5.34
N TRP A 179 -12.22 5.89 5.53
CA TRP A 179 -11.64 5.17 6.64
C TRP A 179 -10.34 5.83 7.09
N GLN A 180 -9.89 5.52 8.30
CA GLN A 180 -8.71 6.13 8.91
C GLN A 180 -7.70 5.05 9.26
N GLN A 181 -6.43 5.38 9.06
CA GLN A 181 -5.31 4.55 9.45
C GLN A 181 -4.32 5.42 10.23
N THR A 182 -4.03 5.02 11.47
CA THR A 182 -3.03 5.70 12.28
C THR A 182 -1.65 5.53 11.65
N GLU A 183 -0.87 6.60 11.59
CA GLU A 183 0.52 6.55 11.18
C GLU A 183 1.31 5.69 12.19
N GLN A 184 2.29 4.94 11.68
CA GLN A 184 3.05 4.02 12.49
C GLN A 184 3.96 4.73 13.49
N ALA A 185 4.34 4.02 14.56
CA ALA A 185 5.26 4.48 15.55
C ALA A 185 6.63 4.90 14.95
N GLY A 186 7.30 5.88 15.58
CA GLY A 186 8.60 6.39 15.14
C GLY A 186 8.57 7.77 14.46
N SER A 187 7.39 8.32 14.17
CA SER A 187 7.28 9.72 13.75
C SER A 187 7.64 10.67 14.88
N PRO A 188 8.44 11.73 14.64
CA PRO A 188 8.70 12.77 15.62
C PRO A 188 7.48 13.67 15.90
N ILE A 189 6.37 13.44 15.24
CA ILE A 189 5.11 14.18 15.37
C ILE A 189 4.01 13.22 15.81
N ALA A 190 3.41 13.50 16.95
CA ALA A 190 2.31 12.71 17.51
C ALA A 190 0.99 12.93 16.76
N GLY A 191 0.13 11.92 16.81
CA GLY A 191 -1.25 12.03 16.33
C GLY A 191 -1.40 12.19 14.82
N LEU A 192 -0.44 11.68 14.06
CA LEU A 192 -0.55 11.59 12.61
C LEU A 192 -1.53 10.48 12.22
N ASN A 193 -2.36 10.78 11.23
CA ASN A 193 -3.44 9.91 10.78
C ASN A 193 -3.69 10.08 9.29
N TRP A 194 -3.71 8.99 8.56
CA TRP A 194 -4.11 8.99 7.15
C TRP A 194 -5.63 8.92 7.06
N GLU A 195 -6.26 9.97 6.57
CA GLU A 195 -7.66 9.99 6.18
C GLU A 195 -7.75 9.53 4.73
N ARG A 196 -8.35 8.36 4.51
CA ARG A 196 -8.44 7.70 3.23
C ARG A 196 -9.88 7.74 2.71
N GLN A 197 -10.03 8.15 1.45
CA GLN A 197 -11.29 8.08 0.73
C GLN A 197 -11.14 7.14 -0.45
N SER A 198 -11.92 6.09 -0.46
CA SER A 198 -11.93 5.10 -1.54
C SER A 198 -13.19 5.22 -2.38
N ILE A 199 -13.07 4.93 -3.66
CA ILE A 199 -14.17 4.85 -4.62
C ILE A 199 -14.05 3.57 -5.45
N TYR A 200 -15.15 2.85 -5.61
CA TYR A 200 -15.23 1.77 -6.60
C TYR A 200 -15.50 2.38 -7.98
N VAL A 201 -14.53 2.25 -8.90
CA VAL A 201 -14.55 2.94 -10.20
C VAL A 201 -15.28 2.10 -11.24
N LYS A 202 -14.83 0.88 -11.48
CA LYS A 202 -15.30 0.00 -12.56
C LYS A 202 -14.85 -1.44 -12.37
N ASN A 203 -15.36 -2.32 -13.22
CA ASN A 203 -14.79 -3.66 -13.44
C ASN A 203 -13.97 -3.68 -14.73
N GLU A 204 -12.88 -4.44 -14.72
CA GLU A 204 -12.11 -4.76 -15.92
C GLU A 204 -11.44 -6.14 -15.80
N PRO A 205 -10.99 -6.77 -16.89
CA PRO A 205 -10.26 -8.03 -16.81
C PRO A 205 -9.06 -7.92 -15.87
N CYS A 206 -8.87 -8.91 -14.98
CA CYS A 206 -7.69 -8.94 -14.12
C CYS A 206 -6.42 -9.10 -14.98
N GLN A 207 -5.34 -8.49 -14.53
CA GLN A 207 -4.01 -8.77 -15.07
C GLN A 207 -3.36 -9.86 -14.23
N ALA A 208 -3.27 -11.06 -14.79
CA ALA A 208 -2.52 -12.14 -14.17
C ALA A 208 -1.03 -11.88 -14.34
N SER A 209 -0.29 -12.00 -13.25
CA SER A 209 1.18 -11.89 -13.24
C SER A 209 1.80 -13.28 -13.06
N HIS A 210 2.67 -13.66 -13.98
CA HIS A 210 3.33 -14.96 -14.00
C HIS A 210 4.81 -14.79 -13.71
N LEU A 211 5.31 -15.58 -12.78
CA LEU A 211 6.73 -15.67 -12.45
C LEU A 211 7.37 -16.78 -13.28
N SER A 212 8.34 -16.42 -14.12
CA SER A 212 9.14 -17.41 -14.88
C SER A 212 10.14 -18.11 -13.97
N LEU A 213 10.67 -19.25 -14.43
CA LEU A 213 11.77 -19.95 -13.76
C LEU A 213 13.07 -19.10 -13.66
N ALA A 214 13.21 -18.11 -14.54
CA ALA A 214 14.32 -17.16 -14.51
C ALA A 214 14.09 -15.98 -13.53
N GLY A 215 12.93 -15.94 -12.81
CA GLY A 215 12.58 -14.87 -11.88
C GLY A 215 11.99 -13.63 -12.55
N GLU A 216 11.72 -13.69 -13.86
CA GLU A 216 11.06 -12.59 -14.58
C GLU A 216 9.55 -12.63 -14.38
N VAL A 217 8.95 -11.47 -14.18
CA VAL A 217 7.49 -11.33 -14.07
C VAL A 217 6.93 -10.76 -15.36
N SER A 218 6.05 -11.53 -15.98
CA SER A 218 5.23 -11.10 -17.11
C SER A 218 3.78 -10.92 -16.67
N SER A 219 3.08 -9.97 -17.25
CA SER A 219 1.66 -9.74 -16.96
C SER A 219 0.85 -9.85 -18.24
N SER A 220 -0.30 -10.50 -18.16
CA SER A 220 -1.25 -10.64 -19.27
C SER A 220 -2.68 -10.46 -18.74
N ASN A 221 -3.59 -10.02 -19.60
CA ASN A 221 -5.01 -10.00 -19.25
C ASN A 221 -5.50 -11.44 -19.05
N ASP A 222 -6.15 -11.68 -17.92
CA ASP A 222 -6.86 -12.94 -17.65
C ASP A 222 -8.34 -12.78 -18.02
N PRO A 223 -8.78 -13.33 -19.17
CA PRO A 223 -10.19 -13.24 -19.57
C PRO A 223 -11.12 -14.06 -18.68
N SER A 224 -10.57 -14.96 -17.85
CA SER A 224 -11.36 -15.83 -16.96
C SER A 224 -11.68 -15.18 -15.62
N ASP A 225 -11.05 -14.04 -15.28
CA ASP A 225 -11.28 -13.32 -14.05
C ASP A 225 -11.50 -11.83 -14.30
N THR A 226 -12.38 -11.23 -13.49
CA THR A 226 -12.72 -9.81 -13.53
C THR A 226 -12.30 -9.18 -12.20
N CYS A 227 -11.64 -8.05 -12.28
CA CYS A 227 -11.23 -7.27 -11.14
C CYS A 227 -12.13 -6.05 -10.92
N ALA A 228 -12.51 -5.80 -9.67
CA ALA A 228 -12.98 -4.51 -9.23
C ALA A 228 -11.81 -3.55 -9.10
N VAL A 229 -11.90 -2.39 -9.71
CA VAL A 229 -10.89 -1.32 -9.63
C VAL A 229 -11.31 -0.31 -8.58
N LEU A 230 -10.47 -0.13 -7.56
CA LEU A 230 -10.64 0.83 -6.50
C LEU A 230 -9.59 1.93 -6.63
N LEU A 231 -10.02 3.19 -6.53
CA LEU A 231 -9.14 4.34 -6.38
C LEU A 231 -9.27 4.86 -4.95
N THR A 232 -8.14 4.95 -4.25
CA THR A 232 -8.09 5.50 -2.89
C THR A 232 -7.17 6.71 -2.88
N THR A 233 -7.67 7.85 -2.44
CA THR A 233 -6.87 9.03 -2.15
C THR A 233 -6.73 9.18 -0.64
N ALA A 234 -5.56 9.58 -0.18
CA ALA A 234 -5.28 9.76 1.24
C ALA A 234 -4.66 11.13 1.52
N LYS A 235 -4.96 11.67 2.70
CA LYS A 235 -4.35 12.90 3.22
C LYS A 235 -3.86 12.65 4.64
N LEU A 236 -2.61 13.00 4.90
CA LEU A 236 -2.06 12.97 6.24
C LEU A 236 -2.63 14.13 7.05
N LYS A 237 -3.24 13.81 8.18
CA LYS A 237 -3.80 14.76 9.14
C LYS A 237 -3.01 14.68 10.44
N GLN A 238 -2.68 15.84 10.98
CA GLN A 238 -2.08 15.97 12.29
C GLN A 238 -3.17 16.38 13.28
N LYS A 239 -3.37 15.59 14.35
CA LYS A 239 -4.32 15.88 15.45
C LYS A 239 -3.64 16.66 16.57
N SER A 240 -2.33 16.47 16.77
CA SER A 240 -1.56 17.22 17.77
C SER A 240 -1.41 18.69 17.38
N SER A 241 -1.20 19.54 18.38
CA SER A 241 -0.86 20.94 18.17
C SER A 241 0.53 21.06 17.52
N SER A 242 0.70 21.95 16.54
CA SER A 242 2.03 22.25 16.00
C SER A 242 2.99 22.84 17.02
N LYS A 243 2.48 23.41 18.13
CA LYS A 243 3.27 23.98 19.23
C LYS A 243 3.73 22.93 20.26
N ASP A 244 3.07 21.78 20.29
CA ASP A 244 3.45 20.60 21.09
C ASP A 244 2.97 19.35 20.32
N ALA A 245 3.86 18.84 19.50
CA ALA A 245 3.64 17.68 18.67
C ALA A 245 4.36 16.43 19.20
N THR A 246 4.74 16.44 20.47
CA THR A 246 5.63 15.45 21.06
C THR A 246 4.96 14.08 21.22
N PRO A 247 5.46 13.01 20.58
CA PRO A 247 5.05 11.64 20.86
C PRO A 247 5.45 11.21 22.26
N GLU A 248 4.73 10.22 22.81
CA GLU A 248 5.01 9.70 24.16
C GLU A 248 6.43 9.14 24.28
N ASP A 249 6.90 8.39 23.29
CA ASP A 249 8.27 7.85 23.27
C ASP A 249 9.33 8.96 23.37
N PHE A 250 9.10 10.10 22.73
CA PHE A 250 10.01 11.25 22.83
C PHE A 250 9.97 11.87 24.21
N ARG A 251 8.80 11.96 24.84
CA ARG A 251 8.64 12.46 26.22
C ARG A 251 9.36 11.58 27.23
N LEU A 252 9.30 10.25 27.06
CA LEU A 252 10.03 9.30 27.90
C LEU A 252 11.55 9.47 27.80
N HIS A 253 12.06 10.03 26.72
CA HIS A 253 13.48 10.33 26.50
C HIS A 253 13.81 11.81 26.77
N GLU A 254 12.95 12.53 27.51
CA GLU A 254 13.12 13.95 27.82
C GLU A 254 13.29 14.85 26.59
N LEU A 255 12.64 14.47 25.50
CA LEU A 255 12.61 15.24 24.26
C LEU A 255 11.25 15.92 24.09
N ARG A 256 11.29 17.05 23.40
CA ARG A 256 10.11 17.81 22.99
C ARG A 256 10.14 18.05 21.49
N THR A 257 8.99 17.97 20.84
CA THR A 257 8.87 18.23 19.40
C THR A 257 7.83 19.30 19.11
N VAL A 258 8.17 20.18 18.17
CA VAL A 258 7.32 21.26 17.65
C VAL A 258 7.37 21.16 16.14
N GLY A 259 6.23 21.18 15.46
CA GLY A 259 6.25 21.13 14.01
C GLY A 259 4.97 20.64 13.36
N THR A 260 5.04 20.45 12.07
CA THR A 260 3.91 20.05 11.22
C THR A 260 4.32 18.94 10.25
N ALA A 261 3.35 18.09 9.96
CA ALA A 261 3.45 17.11 8.86
C ALA A 261 2.26 17.23 7.91
N LYS A 262 2.50 17.01 6.65
CA LYS A 262 1.49 16.90 5.60
C LYS A 262 1.89 15.82 4.61
N GLY A 263 0.91 15.21 3.98
CA GLY A 263 1.17 14.18 2.97
C GLY A 263 -0.07 13.89 2.16
N THR A 264 0.16 13.31 1.00
CA THR A 264 -0.86 12.79 0.10
C THR A 264 -0.46 11.41 -0.39
N SER A 265 -1.43 10.53 -0.61
CA SER A 265 -1.20 9.25 -1.25
C SER A 265 -2.34 8.96 -2.22
N GLU A 266 -2.02 8.30 -3.32
CA GLU A 266 -2.97 7.75 -4.28
C GLU A 266 -2.69 6.25 -4.45
N ILE A 267 -3.74 5.44 -4.34
CA ILE A 267 -3.64 3.98 -4.44
C ILE A 267 -4.64 3.49 -5.47
N ILE A 268 -4.17 2.72 -6.44
CA ILE A 268 -5.03 1.98 -7.37
C ILE A 268 -4.94 0.52 -6.99
N THR A 269 -6.09 -0.10 -6.71
CA THR A 269 -6.16 -1.50 -6.29
C THR A 269 -7.10 -2.29 -7.19
N TYR A 270 -6.63 -3.43 -7.63
CA TYR A 270 -7.38 -4.41 -8.42
C TYR A 270 -7.68 -5.61 -7.54
N ILE A 271 -8.95 -5.89 -7.32
CA ILE A 271 -9.41 -7.02 -6.50
C ILE A 271 -10.21 -7.97 -7.36
N SER A 272 -9.80 -9.23 -7.41
CA SER A 272 -10.50 -10.28 -8.12
C SER A 272 -11.91 -10.48 -7.59
N LEU A 273 -12.92 -10.46 -8.45
CA LEU A 273 -14.30 -10.81 -8.09
C LEU A 273 -14.45 -12.30 -7.78
N LYS A 274 -13.56 -13.12 -8.31
CA LYS A 274 -13.58 -14.57 -8.13
C LYS A 274 -13.03 -14.99 -6.77
N SER A 275 -11.84 -14.48 -6.41
CA SER A 275 -11.14 -14.85 -5.17
C SER A 275 -11.31 -13.85 -4.03
N GLY A 276 -11.67 -12.60 -4.31
CA GLY A 276 -11.68 -11.51 -3.33
C GLY A 276 -10.27 -11.03 -2.93
N LEU A 277 -9.22 -11.53 -3.58
CA LEU A 277 -7.84 -11.15 -3.29
C LEU A 277 -7.39 -9.94 -4.09
N VAL A 278 -6.49 -9.17 -3.50
CA VAL A 278 -5.78 -8.12 -4.22
C VAL A 278 -4.86 -8.77 -5.25
N VAL A 279 -5.12 -8.53 -6.54
CA VAL A 279 -4.32 -9.02 -7.67
C VAL A 279 -3.17 -8.06 -7.95
N ARG A 280 -3.45 -6.77 -7.86
CA ARG A 280 -2.46 -5.71 -8.02
C ARG A 280 -2.84 -4.51 -7.16
N ALA A 281 -1.85 -3.89 -6.54
CA ALA A 281 -1.99 -2.57 -5.94
C ALA A 281 -0.76 -1.73 -6.25
N THR A 282 -0.98 -0.46 -6.61
CA THR A 282 0.09 0.54 -6.77
C THR A 282 -0.21 1.72 -5.87
N GLU A 283 0.80 2.27 -5.22
CA GLU A 283 0.68 3.46 -4.37
C GLU A 283 1.78 4.45 -4.65
N GLU A 284 1.39 5.70 -4.81
CA GLU A 284 2.27 6.86 -4.86
C GLU A 284 2.04 7.70 -3.62
N THR A 285 3.10 7.97 -2.84
CA THR A 285 3.00 8.77 -1.62
C THR A 285 3.99 9.92 -1.65
N SER A 286 3.56 11.07 -1.17
CA SER A 286 4.42 12.24 -0.92
C SER A 286 4.15 12.74 0.49
N GLN A 287 5.21 12.90 1.28
CA GLN A 287 5.15 13.34 2.67
C GLN A 287 6.19 14.42 2.93
N PHE A 288 5.77 15.45 3.63
CA PHE A 288 6.64 16.53 4.07
C PHE A 288 6.49 16.73 5.57
N MET A 289 7.61 16.86 6.27
CA MET A 289 7.65 17.20 7.70
C MET A 289 8.60 18.36 7.94
N ASP A 290 8.16 19.28 8.79
CA ASP A 290 8.93 20.40 9.29
C ASP A 290 8.85 20.35 10.81
N VAL A 291 9.93 19.90 11.46
CA VAL A 291 9.91 19.59 12.90
C VAL A 291 11.19 20.01 13.57
N VAL A 292 11.03 20.64 14.74
CA VAL A 292 12.11 20.93 15.68
C VAL A 292 12.06 19.93 16.81
N VAL A 293 13.16 19.23 17.06
CA VAL A 293 13.36 18.36 18.21
C VAL A 293 14.32 19.04 19.16
N ALA A 294 13.96 19.14 20.43
CA ALA A 294 14.75 19.77 21.48
C ALA A 294 14.72 18.91 22.75
N LYS A 295 15.63 19.15 23.70
CA LYS A 295 15.46 18.66 25.08
C LYS A 295 14.23 19.30 25.72
N ALA A 296 13.70 18.70 26.78
CA ALA A 296 12.52 19.19 27.49
C ALA A 296 12.72 20.62 28.04
N ASP A 297 13.95 20.99 28.38
CA ASP A 297 14.35 22.33 28.82
C ASP A 297 14.49 23.36 27.67
N GLY A 298 14.25 22.93 26.43
CA GLY A 298 14.39 23.77 25.24
C GLY A 298 15.81 23.88 24.68
N SER A 299 16.80 23.25 25.33
CA SER A 299 18.18 23.23 24.84
C SER A 299 18.38 22.24 23.71
N ASN A 300 19.54 22.33 23.05
CA ASN A 300 19.97 21.38 21.99
C ASN A 300 18.94 21.13 20.90
N HIS A 301 18.28 22.19 20.42
CA HIS A 301 17.28 22.06 19.37
C HIS A 301 17.91 21.78 17.99
N VAL A 302 17.30 20.86 17.28
CA VAL A 302 17.65 20.50 15.90
C VAL A 302 16.39 20.63 15.05
N HIS A 303 16.48 21.38 13.97
CA HIS A 303 15.41 21.54 12.99
C HIS A 303 15.62 20.53 11.86
N TYR A 304 14.60 19.75 11.58
CA TYR A 304 14.55 18.78 10.49
C TYR A 304 13.48 19.19 9.50
N ASN A 305 13.87 19.28 8.23
CA ASN A 305 12.97 19.43 7.11
C ASN A 305 13.09 18.16 6.26
N VAL A 306 12.03 17.37 6.19
CA VAL A 306 12.00 16.07 5.55
C VAL A 306 11.04 16.10 4.38
N ASP A 307 11.53 15.76 3.19
CA ASP A 307 10.73 15.50 2.00
C ASP A 307 10.91 14.04 1.62
N ALA A 308 9.83 13.28 1.57
CA ALA A 308 9.84 11.87 1.22
C ALA A 308 8.80 11.58 0.14
N LYS A 309 9.22 10.83 -0.88
CA LYS A 309 8.36 10.29 -1.92
C LYS A 309 8.56 8.79 -1.98
N SER A 310 7.48 8.05 -2.13
CA SER A 310 7.57 6.61 -2.28
C SER A 310 6.61 6.09 -3.32
N HIS A 311 7.03 5.03 -3.98
CA HIS A 311 6.24 4.20 -4.88
C HIS A 311 6.24 2.78 -4.33
N ALA A 312 5.07 2.16 -4.26
CA ALA A 312 4.93 0.76 -3.87
C ALA A 312 4.05 0.03 -4.88
N GLU A 313 4.46 -1.18 -5.25
CA GLU A 313 3.70 -2.09 -6.08
C GLU A 313 3.63 -3.47 -5.41
N VAL A 314 2.42 -4.05 -5.38
CA VAL A 314 2.16 -5.41 -4.90
C VAL A 314 1.43 -6.15 -6.00
N LEU A 315 1.95 -7.29 -6.43
CA LEU A 315 1.39 -8.13 -7.48
C LEU A 315 1.18 -9.55 -6.96
N LEU A 316 -0.03 -10.08 -7.12
CA LEU A 316 -0.29 -11.50 -6.96
C LEU A 316 0.36 -12.25 -8.13
N VAL A 317 1.29 -13.16 -7.85
CA VAL A 317 1.99 -13.93 -8.88
C VAL A 317 1.61 -15.40 -8.80
N THR A 318 1.42 -15.98 -9.98
CA THR A 318 1.28 -17.43 -10.14
C THR A 318 2.58 -17.99 -10.69
N GLU A 319 3.01 -19.14 -10.22
CA GLU A 319 4.14 -19.84 -10.84
C GLU A 319 3.74 -20.20 -12.27
N ALA A 320 4.62 -19.92 -13.23
CA ALA A 320 4.39 -20.37 -14.60
C ALA A 320 4.28 -21.90 -14.57
N PRO A 321 3.30 -22.51 -15.24
CA PRO A 321 3.25 -23.95 -15.36
C PRO A 321 4.58 -24.42 -15.93
N PRO A 322 5.18 -25.50 -15.41
CA PRO A 322 6.38 -26.06 -16.01
C PRO A 322 6.05 -26.30 -17.48
N ASN A 323 6.89 -25.72 -18.37
CA ASN A 323 6.73 -25.89 -19.80
C ASN A 323 6.41 -27.36 -20.09
N GLN A 324 5.19 -27.64 -20.53
CA GLN A 324 4.89 -28.92 -21.12
C GLN A 324 5.74 -29.01 -22.40
N PRO A 325 6.56 -30.05 -22.57
CA PRO A 325 7.43 -30.22 -23.71
C PRO A 325 6.64 -30.30 -25.02
#